data_51675debdfd866d92e7d4522f08973e4
#
_entry.id   51675debdfd866d92e7d4522f08973e4
#
_cell.length_a   1.000
_cell.length_b   1.000
_cell.length_c   1.000
_cell.angle_alpha   90.00
_cell.angle_beta   90.00
_cell.angle_gamma   90.00
#
_symmetry.space_group_name_H-M   'P 1'
#
loop_
_entity.id
_entity.type
_entity.pdbx_description
1 polymer ?
#
loop_
_entity_poly.entity_id
_entity_poly.type
_entity_poly.pdbx_seq_one_letter_code
_entity_poly.pdbx_strand_id
1 'polypeptide(L)'
;MTLIQEMGYVAYGVRDLERATEFFRNVCQLEVTERANGVVFLSGDTRHHWVRLEQRDEPGLLRLGYRAASAAAIEEVARRLDRLGVSHTRGGDLAQDRVTGTLRFRAPDGIAYEIYEQMLSLPASPAPERGIECLLHAVIFAADVPAARAFYTDALGLLVSDRIEEVITFLRAGNQYHHALAVGRGEPGTLDHVAMLVRDIEDVLSFRAHAINKGALAGDLVKHVASTSVSVYLQEQAEGIGVEYCNGHAKIPDDSYSGRLLKAGPTTVNGWSAGFPDRPVVDPDAAARAGLVTGTAAAVLAATNPVPATAGAGQAP
;
A
#
# COMPACT_ATOMS: atom_id res chain seq x y z
N MET A 1 20.31 -3.01 -10.49
CA MET A 1 20.03 -3.95 -9.38
C MET A 1 19.35 -3.15 -8.26
N THR A 2 18.11 -3.48 -7.92
CA THR A 2 17.35 -2.80 -6.87
C THR A 2 17.95 -3.10 -5.50
N LEU A 3 17.92 -2.12 -4.59
CA LEU A 3 18.41 -2.31 -3.21
C LEU A 3 17.35 -3.00 -2.32
N ILE A 4 16.09 -2.79 -2.67
CA ILE A 4 14.93 -3.35 -1.98
C ILE A 4 14.42 -4.54 -2.78
N GLN A 5 14.17 -5.67 -2.10
CA GLN A 5 13.66 -6.89 -2.72
C GLN A 5 12.13 -6.87 -2.82
N GLU A 6 11.44 -6.53 -1.71
CA GLU A 6 9.98 -6.57 -1.63
C GLU A 6 9.47 -5.85 -0.39
N MET A 7 8.17 -5.57 -0.36
CA MET A 7 7.48 -5.22 0.88
C MET A 7 7.42 -6.44 1.80
N GLY A 8 7.77 -6.27 3.06
CA GLY A 8 7.81 -7.33 4.04
C GLY A 8 6.69 -7.30 5.05
N TYR A 9 6.43 -6.12 5.63
CA TYR A 9 5.38 -5.96 6.64
C TYR A 9 4.90 -4.50 6.77
N VAL A 10 3.76 -4.34 7.42
CA VAL A 10 3.24 -3.07 7.92
C VAL A 10 3.06 -3.13 9.43
N ALA A 11 3.40 -2.05 10.14
CA ALA A 11 3.13 -1.90 11.57
C ALA A 11 2.11 -0.77 11.78
N TYR A 12 1.04 -1.09 12.49
CA TYR A 12 -0.01 -0.15 12.89
C TYR A 12 -0.01 0.07 14.40
N GLY A 13 -0.20 1.32 14.81
CA GLY A 13 -0.72 1.67 16.12
C GLY A 13 -2.24 1.57 16.07
N VAL A 14 -2.87 0.92 17.06
CA VAL A 14 -4.32 0.74 17.11
C VAL A 14 -4.84 1.01 18.53
N ARG A 15 -6.03 1.59 18.65
CA ARG A 15 -6.67 1.84 19.95
C ARG A 15 -7.22 0.57 20.54
N ASP A 16 -7.87 -0.23 19.71
CA ASP A 16 -8.46 -1.51 20.09
C ASP A 16 -7.72 -2.66 19.39
N LEU A 17 -6.78 -3.25 20.12
CA LEU A 17 -5.92 -4.31 19.61
C LEU A 17 -6.70 -5.57 19.20
N GLU A 18 -7.76 -5.92 19.97
CA GLU A 18 -8.57 -7.10 19.65
C GLU A 18 -9.43 -6.85 18.42
N ARG A 19 -10.06 -5.70 18.31
CA ARG A 19 -10.85 -5.32 17.14
C ARG A 19 -10.01 -5.34 15.86
N ALA A 20 -8.82 -4.72 15.89
CA ALA A 20 -7.91 -4.75 14.75
C ALA A 20 -7.44 -6.19 14.44
N THR A 21 -7.16 -6.99 15.47
CA THR A 21 -6.79 -8.40 15.28
C THR A 21 -7.92 -9.19 14.65
N GLU A 22 -9.16 -9.02 15.11
CA GLU A 22 -10.33 -9.69 14.54
C GLU A 22 -10.58 -9.29 13.09
N PHE A 23 -10.36 -8.01 12.74
CA PHE A 23 -10.42 -7.57 11.34
C PHE A 23 -9.43 -8.34 10.47
N PHE A 24 -8.15 -8.37 10.85
CA PHE A 24 -7.16 -9.10 10.07
C PHE A 24 -7.40 -10.61 10.02
N ARG A 25 -7.92 -11.21 11.09
CA ARG A 25 -8.26 -12.65 11.11
C ARG A 25 -9.54 -12.97 10.36
N ASN A 26 -10.63 -12.27 10.70
CA ASN A 26 -11.98 -12.66 10.29
C ASN A 26 -12.41 -12.00 8.98
N VAL A 27 -11.80 -10.90 8.58
CA VAL A 27 -12.06 -10.21 7.31
C VAL A 27 -10.93 -10.46 6.33
N CYS A 28 -9.68 -10.18 6.73
CA CYS A 28 -8.52 -10.36 5.87
C CYS A 28 -8.00 -11.81 5.82
N GLN A 29 -8.51 -12.72 6.65
CA GLN A 29 -8.13 -14.14 6.65
C GLN A 29 -6.64 -14.39 6.92
N LEU A 30 -5.97 -13.50 7.66
CA LEU A 30 -4.63 -13.74 8.20
C LEU A 30 -4.72 -14.50 9.52
N GLU A 31 -3.64 -15.16 9.92
CA GLU A 31 -3.57 -15.87 11.18
C GLU A 31 -2.58 -15.20 12.15
N VAL A 32 -2.92 -15.23 13.44
CA VAL A 32 -2.04 -14.74 14.50
C VAL A 32 -0.87 -15.71 14.64
N THR A 33 0.34 -15.20 14.48
CA THR A 33 1.58 -15.96 14.63
C THR A 33 2.19 -15.81 16.01
N GLU A 34 2.00 -14.64 16.62
CA GLU A 34 2.49 -14.38 17.98
C GLU A 34 1.69 -13.27 18.66
N ARG A 35 1.58 -13.36 19.98
CA ARG A 35 1.12 -12.28 20.88
C ARG A 35 2.14 -12.08 21.99
N ALA A 36 2.69 -10.89 22.11
CA ALA A 36 3.69 -10.58 23.14
C ALA A 36 3.67 -9.10 23.50
N ASN A 37 3.60 -8.78 24.81
CA ASN A 37 3.81 -7.43 25.34
C ASN A 37 2.96 -6.32 24.69
N GLY A 38 1.66 -6.57 24.45
CA GLY A 38 0.76 -5.59 23.83
C GLY A 38 0.95 -5.46 22.31
N VAL A 39 1.62 -6.43 21.70
CA VAL A 39 1.82 -6.52 20.26
C VAL A 39 1.21 -7.82 19.73
N VAL A 40 0.54 -7.75 18.58
CA VAL A 40 0.04 -8.91 17.86
C VAL A 40 0.69 -8.95 16.48
N PHE A 41 1.18 -10.12 16.10
CA PHE A 41 1.74 -10.39 14.80
C PHE A 41 0.81 -11.31 14.01
N LEU A 42 0.59 -11.00 12.72
CA LEU A 42 -0.25 -11.82 11.84
C LEU A 42 0.44 -12.03 10.50
N SER A 43 0.23 -13.20 9.92
CA SER A 43 0.79 -13.55 8.61
C SER A 43 -0.17 -14.42 7.79
N GLY A 44 0.06 -14.42 6.46
CA GLY A 44 -0.61 -15.31 5.51
C GLY A 44 0.31 -16.39 4.95
N ASP A 45 1.62 -16.33 5.22
CA ASP A 45 2.61 -17.30 4.74
C ASP A 45 3.61 -17.73 5.83
N THR A 46 4.77 -18.26 5.44
CA THR A 46 5.82 -18.70 6.37
C THR A 46 6.63 -17.57 6.98
N ARG A 47 6.50 -16.32 6.55
CA ARG A 47 7.11 -15.17 7.21
C ARG A 47 6.47 -14.96 8.56
N HIS A 48 7.26 -14.59 9.58
CA HIS A 48 6.73 -14.40 10.92
C HIS A 48 5.53 -13.45 10.93
N HIS A 49 5.60 -12.34 10.19
CA HIS A 49 4.48 -11.41 10.11
C HIS A 49 4.46 -10.61 8.80
N TRP A 50 3.25 -10.29 8.35
CA TRP A 50 2.93 -9.26 7.38
C TRP A 50 2.35 -8.02 8.04
N VAL A 51 1.68 -8.24 9.18
CA VAL A 51 1.05 -7.19 9.96
C VAL A 51 1.54 -7.28 11.39
N ARG A 52 1.92 -6.14 11.94
CA ARG A 52 2.24 -5.93 13.34
C ARG A 52 1.28 -4.89 13.91
N LEU A 53 0.51 -5.23 14.93
CA LEU A 53 -0.41 -4.35 15.64
C LEU A 53 0.16 -4.02 17.01
N GLU A 54 0.21 -2.75 17.36
CA GLU A 54 0.66 -2.27 18.68
C GLU A 54 -0.44 -1.42 19.32
N GLN A 55 -0.76 -1.70 20.59
CA GLN A 55 -1.70 -0.86 21.33
C GLN A 55 -1.15 0.57 21.46
N ARG A 56 -1.93 1.57 21.02
CA ARG A 56 -1.59 2.99 21.07
C ARG A 56 -2.85 3.83 21.32
N ASP A 57 -2.67 4.98 21.98
CA ASP A 57 -3.76 5.94 22.18
C ASP A 57 -4.21 6.58 20.86
N GLU A 58 -3.25 6.80 19.95
CA GLU A 58 -3.50 7.34 18.61
C GLU A 58 -3.25 6.25 17.56
N PRO A 59 -4.29 5.90 16.77
CA PRO A 59 -4.15 4.91 15.70
C PRO A 59 -3.41 5.51 14.50
N GLY A 60 -2.81 4.64 13.69
CA GLY A 60 -2.17 5.04 12.44
C GLY A 60 -0.99 4.17 12.05
N LEU A 61 -0.36 4.55 10.95
CA LEU A 61 0.85 3.88 10.48
C LEU A 61 2.04 4.17 11.40
N LEU A 62 2.63 3.12 11.96
CA LEU A 62 3.89 3.24 12.71
C LEU A 62 5.09 3.14 11.78
N ARG A 63 5.11 2.18 10.85
CA ARG A 63 6.15 2.04 9.83
C ARG A 63 5.80 1.02 8.75
N LEU A 64 6.51 1.13 7.63
CA LEU A 64 6.56 0.13 6.57
C LEU A 64 7.89 -0.63 6.64
N GLY A 65 7.84 -1.95 6.61
CA GLY A 65 9.00 -2.83 6.59
C GLY A 65 9.26 -3.35 5.19
N TYR A 66 10.50 -3.16 4.69
CA TYR A 66 10.93 -3.67 3.39
C TYR A 66 12.14 -4.57 3.54
N ARG A 67 12.13 -5.71 2.87
CA ARG A 67 13.26 -6.60 2.81
C ARG A 67 14.31 -6.09 1.82
N ALA A 68 15.55 -5.95 2.28
CA ALA A 68 16.67 -5.61 1.43
C ALA A 68 17.03 -6.77 0.49
N ALA A 69 17.64 -6.45 -0.64
CA ALA A 69 18.17 -7.47 -1.56
C ALA A 69 19.37 -8.22 -0.97
N SER A 70 20.12 -7.58 -0.05
CA SER A 70 21.26 -8.16 0.66
C SER A 70 21.72 -7.24 1.82
N ALA A 71 22.58 -7.73 2.69
CA ALA A 71 23.25 -6.89 3.71
C ALA A 71 23.99 -5.70 3.07
N ALA A 72 24.67 -5.91 1.94
CA ALA A 72 25.35 -4.84 1.21
C ALA A 72 24.39 -3.77 0.68
N ALA A 73 23.15 -4.15 0.35
CA ALA A 73 22.11 -3.20 -0.05
C ALA A 73 21.70 -2.29 1.12
N ILE A 74 21.64 -2.80 2.35
CA ILE A 74 21.38 -1.98 3.55
C ILE A 74 22.47 -0.94 3.75
N GLU A 75 23.73 -1.34 3.58
CA GLU A 75 24.87 -0.40 3.66
C GLU A 75 24.78 0.70 2.58
N GLU A 76 24.36 0.33 1.37
CA GLU A 76 24.16 1.32 0.31
C GLU A 76 22.99 2.26 0.61
N VAL A 77 21.87 1.75 1.13
CA VAL A 77 20.74 2.60 1.56
C VAL A 77 21.21 3.59 2.63
N ALA A 78 21.96 3.13 3.65
CA ALA A 78 22.50 4.01 4.69
C ALA A 78 23.37 5.13 4.09
N ARG A 79 24.33 4.79 3.20
CA ARG A 79 25.17 5.77 2.53
C ARG A 79 24.37 6.79 1.69
N ARG A 80 23.26 6.35 1.07
CA ARG A 80 22.38 7.23 0.31
C ARG A 80 21.60 8.18 1.22
N LEU A 81 21.08 7.67 2.35
CA LEU A 81 20.41 8.49 3.37
C LEU A 81 21.36 9.55 3.93
N ASP A 82 22.63 9.20 4.21
CA ASP A 82 23.65 10.16 4.65
C ASP A 82 23.85 11.29 3.62
N ARG A 83 23.97 10.94 2.32
CA ARG A 83 24.09 11.95 1.25
C ARG A 83 22.87 12.85 1.12
N LEU A 84 21.68 12.32 1.44
CA LEU A 84 20.42 13.06 1.44
C LEU A 84 20.16 13.82 2.75
N GLY A 85 21.05 13.70 3.74
CA GLY A 85 20.91 14.35 5.04
C GLY A 85 19.79 13.76 5.90
N VAL A 86 19.41 12.51 5.66
CA VAL A 86 18.33 11.81 6.39
C VAL A 86 18.94 10.98 7.52
N SER A 87 18.59 11.33 8.76
CA SER A 87 19.02 10.59 9.94
C SER A 87 18.44 9.18 9.95
N HIS A 88 19.25 8.22 10.33
CA HIS A 88 18.85 6.82 10.43
C HIS A 88 19.49 6.14 11.65
N THR A 89 18.90 5.02 12.07
CA THR A 89 19.41 4.18 13.16
C THR A 89 19.53 2.74 12.70
N ARG A 90 20.48 2.03 13.28
CA ARG A 90 20.66 0.60 13.07
C ARG A 90 20.14 -0.18 14.27
N GLY A 91 19.69 -1.39 14.03
CA GLY A 91 19.16 -2.25 15.08
C GLY A 91 18.73 -3.60 14.52
N GLY A 92 17.67 -4.14 15.08
CA GLY A 92 17.09 -5.43 14.72
C GLY A 92 17.60 -6.53 15.63
N ASP A 93 16.85 -6.78 16.69
CA ASP A 93 16.99 -7.96 17.53
C ASP A 93 15.95 -8.98 17.12
N LEU A 94 16.40 -10.12 16.60
CA LEU A 94 15.49 -11.20 16.19
C LEU A 94 14.55 -11.63 17.32
N ALA A 95 15.00 -11.56 18.57
CA ALA A 95 14.18 -11.92 19.73
C ALA A 95 13.10 -10.89 20.06
N GLN A 96 13.27 -9.63 19.67
CA GLN A 96 12.31 -8.55 19.96
C GLN A 96 11.53 -8.13 18.71
N ASP A 97 12.22 -7.93 17.59
CA ASP A 97 11.65 -7.36 16.37
C ASP A 97 11.24 -8.44 15.37
N ARG A 98 11.68 -9.69 15.54
CA ARG A 98 11.49 -10.81 14.61
C ARG A 98 12.17 -10.59 13.25
N VAL A 99 13.01 -9.56 13.15
CA VAL A 99 13.85 -9.20 11.99
C VAL A 99 15.27 -8.88 12.41
N THR A 100 16.22 -9.02 11.49
CA THR A 100 17.66 -8.75 11.72
C THR A 100 18.19 -7.76 10.71
N GLY A 101 19.37 -7.16 11.02
CA GLY A 101 20.08 -6.29 10.11
C GLY A 101 19.26 -5.06 9.72
N THR A 102 18.64 -4.35 10.67
CA THR A 102 17.68 -3.30 10.35
C THR A 102 18.33 -1.94 10.23
N LEU A 103 17.79 -1.14 9.32
CA LEU A 103 18.03 0.29 9.14
C LEU A 103 16.69 1.02 9.24
N ARG A 104 16.52 1.89 10.23
CA ARG A 104 15.29 2.66 10.47
C ARG A 104 15.51 4.13 10.17
N PHE A 105 14.57 4.73 9.44
CA PHE A 105 14.58 6.17 9.12
C PHE A 105 13.15 6.67 8.92
N ARG A 106 13.02 7.99 8.88
CA ARG A 106 11.79 8.68 8.49
C ARG A 106 12.04 9.42 7.19
N ALA A 107 11.19 9.16 6.18
CA ALA A 107 11.25 9.84 4.90
C ALA A 107 10.75 11.29 5.01
N PRO A 108 11.09 12.19 4.06
CA PRO A 108 10.68 13.59 4.10
C PRO A 108 9.16 13.81 4.09
N ASP A 109 8.39 12.86 3.55
CA ASP A 109 6.93 12.86 3.58
C ASP A 109 6.33 12.40 4.93
N GLY A 110 7.16 12.07 5.91
CA GLY A 110 6.75 11.69 7.25
C GLY A 110 6.60 10.20 7.49
N ILE A 111 6.66 9.35 6.46
CA ILE A 111 6.54 7.90 6.61
C ILE A 111 7.81 7.32 7.26
N ALA A 112 7.63 6.49 8.28
CA ALA A 112 8.73 5.75 8.89
C ALA A 112 8.95 4.41 8.19
N TYR A 113 10.20 4.07 7.98
CA TYR A 113 10.63 2.85 7.29
C TYR A 113 11.56 2.01 8.16
N GLU A 114 11.47 0.69 7.98
CA GLU A 114 12.46 -0.26 8.41
C GLU A 114 12.91 -1.11 7.22
N ILE A 115 14.17 -0.97 6.83
CA ILE A 115 14.79 -1.86 5.85
C ILE A 115 15.49 -2.96 6.64
N TYR A 116 15.18 -4.22 6.36
CA TYR A 116 15.70 -5.36 7.12
C TYR A 116 16.32 -6.43 6.19
N GLU A 117 17.23 -7.23 6.73
CA GLU A 117 17.89 -8.30 6.00
C GLU A 117 17.07 -9.60 6.01
N GLN A 118 16.72 -10.07 7.19
CA GLN A 118 16.02 -11.33 7.39
C GLN A 118 14.87 -11.16 8.39
N MET A 119 13.83 -11.95 8.18
CA MET A 119 12.71 -12.11 9.10
C MET A 119 12.65 -13.57 9.58
N LEU A 120 12.29 -13.78 10.83
CA LEU A 120 12.02 -15.11 11.38
C LEU A 120 11.00 -15.82 10.49
N SER A 121 11.28 -17.08 10.17
CA SER A 121 10.38 -17.94 9.39
C SER A 121 9.68 -18.93 10.30
N LEU A 122 8.40 -19.13 10.03
CA LEU A 122 7.58 -20.17 10.64
C LEU A 122 7.87 -21.53 9.97
N PRO A 123 7.74 -22.65 10.68
CA PRO A 123 7.97 -23.98 10.12
C PRO A 123 6.94 -24.37 9.04
N ALA A 124 5.75 -23.74 9.06
CA ALA A 124 4.69 -23.92 8.08
C ALA A 124 3.87 -22.65 7.94
N SER A 125 3.18 -22.46 6.81
CA SER A 125 2.23 -21.37 6.64
C SER A 125 1.06 -21.53 7.62
N PRO A 126 0.69 -20.49 8.35
CA PRO A 126 -0.45 -20.54 9.25
C PRO A 126 -1.80 -20.54 8.51
N ALA A 127 -1.84 -20.11 7.25
CA ALA A 127 -3.04 -19.97 6.43
C ALA A 127 -2.88 -20.53 5.00
N PRO A 128 -2.49 -21.82 4.82
CA PRO A 128 -2.04 -22.32 3.52
C PRO A 128 -3.13 -22.40 2.44
N GLU A 129 -4.40 -22.41 2.82
CA GLU A 129 -5.53 -22.63 1.89
C GLU A 129 -6.29 -21.34 1.52
N ARG A 130 -5.83 -20.18 1.97
CA ARG A 130 -6.59 -18.92 1.81
C ARG A 130 -6.41 -18.25 0.45
N GLY A 131 -5.61 -18.78 -0.45
CA GLY A 131 -5.38 -18.20 -1.77
C GLY A 131 -4.50 -16.94 -1.77
N ILE A 132 -4.02 -16.48 -0.61
CA ILE A 132 -3.18 -15.30 -0.49
C ILE A 132 -1.74 -15.70 -0.77
N GLU A 133 -1.08 -15.03 -1.74
CA GLU A 133 0.29 -15.36 -2.15
C GLU A 133 1.34 -14.54 -1.40
N CYS A 134 1.11 -13.23 -1.26
CA CYS A 134 2.05 -12.35 -0.56
C CYS A 134 1.43 -11.02 -0.16
N LEU A 135 2.07 -10.35 0.83
CA LEU A 135 1.94 -8.91 1.01
C LEU A 135 2.71 -8.22 -0.11
N LEU A 136 2.01 -7.45 -0.94
CA LEU A 136 2.49 -7.01 -2.25
C LEU A 136 3.05 -5.59 -2.23
N HIS A 137 2.24 -4.61 -1.82
CA HIS A 137 2.60 -3.20 -1.86
C HIS A 137 1.91 -2.36 -0.79
N ALA A 138 2.40 -1.14 -0.62
CA ALA A 138 1.74 -0.08 0.13
C ALA A 138 1.46 1.12 -0.78
N VAL A 139 0.37 1.84 -0.51
CA VAL A 139 0.06 3.13 -1.13
C VAL A 139 0.05 4.19 -0.05
N ILE A 140 0.90 5.19 -0.21
CA ILE A 140 1.07 6.31 0.72
C ILE A 140 0.75 7.64 0.05
N PHE A 141 0.56 8.68 0.86
CA PHE A 141 0.35 10.03 0.36
C PHE A 141 1.53 10.95 0.64
N ALA A 142 1.79 11.85 -0.31
CA ALA A 142 2.74 12.94 -0.19
C ALA A 142 2.14 14.24 -0.77
N ALA A 143 2.51 15.38 -0.22
CA ALA A 143 2.11 16.67 -0.75
C ALA A 143 2.77 16.96 -2.12
N ASP A 144 4.01 16.55 -2.28
CA ASP A 144 4.81 16.68 -3.51
C ASP A 144 5.24 15.30 -4.01
N VAL A 145 4.46 14.76 -4.96
CA VAL A 145 4.70 13.43 -5.54
C VAL A 145 6.01 13.35 -6.32
N PRO A 146 6.42 14.35 -7.13
CA PRO A 146 7.74 14.41 -7.75
C PRO A 146 8.90 14.34 -6.77
N ALA A 147 8.85 15.12 -5.69
CA ALA A 147 9.90 15.12 -4.67
C ALA A 147 9.98 13.77 -3.93
N ALA A 148 8.83 13.20 -3.55
CA ALA A 148 8.76 11.88 -2.94
C ALA A 148 9.28 10.79 -3.88
N ARG A 149 8.92 10.82 -5.17
CA ARG A 149 9.48 9.92 -6.19
C ARG A 149 10.99 9.99 -6.23
N ALA A 150 11.56 11.20 -6.34
CA ALA A 150 13.01 11.40 -6.35
C ALA A 150 13.65 10.80 -5.10
N PHE A 151 13.10 11.06 -3.92
CA PHE A 151 13.59 10.50 -2.67
C PHE A 151 13.62 8.96 -2.69
N TYR A 152 12.53 8.29 -3.05
CA TYR A 152 12.45 6.83 -3.02
C TYR A 152 13.33 6.16 -4.08
N THR A 153 13.51 6.79 -5.25
CA THR A 153 14.47 6.30 -6.26
C THR A 153 15.91 6.48 -5.80
N ASP A 154 16.24 7.63 -5.23
CA ASP A 154 17.61 7.95 -4.82
C ASP A 154 18.00 7.23 -3.52
N ALA A 155 17.14 7.19 -2.50
CA ALA A 155 17.42 6.55 -1.23
C ALA A 155 17.34 5.02 -1.30
N LEU A 156 16.21 4.49 -1.81
CA LEU A 156 15.92 3.06 -1.77
C LEU A 156 16.25 2.30 -3.06
N GLY A 157 16.58 3.02 -4.14
CA GLY A 157 16.84 2.40 -5.44
C GLY A 157 15.61 1.73 -6.05
N LEU A 158 14.41 2.18 -5.68
CA LEU A 158 13.19 1.73 -6.33
C LEU A 158 13.13 2.27 -7.75
N LEU A 159 12.55 1.50 -8.67
CA LEU A 159 12.46 1.87 -10.08
C LEU A 159 11.04 2.32 -10.41
N VAL A 160 10.92 3.41 -11.18
CA VAL A 160 9.62 3.89 -11.65
C VAL A 160 9.03 2.88 -12.63
N SER A 161 7.80 2.43 -12.36
CA SER A 161 7.04 1.58 -13.27
C SER A 161 6.12 2.40 -14.16
N ASP A 162 5.25 3.20 -13.55
CA ASP A 162 4.35 4.10 -14.27
C ASP A 162 4.10 5.36 -13.43
N ARG A 163 3.54 6.37 -14.09
CA ARG A 163 3.02 7.57 -13.45
C ARG A 163 1.65 7.91 -14.03
N ILE A 164 0.76 8.40 -13.19
CA ILE A 164 -0.46 9.05 -13.63
C ILE A 164 -0.23 10.56 -13.43
N GLU A 165 0.25 11.22 -14.48
CA GLU A 165 0.73 12.62 -14.42
C GLU A 165 1.59 12.85 -13.15
N GLU A 166 1.39 13.97 -12.43
CA GLU A 166 2.06 14.23 -11.15
C GLU A 166 1.13 13.95 -9.95
N VAL A 167 0.15 13.06 -10.13
CA VAL A 167 -0.85 12.68 -9.11
C VAL A 167 -0.46 11.39 -8.40
N ILE A 168 0.06 10.43 -9.15
CA ILE A 168 0.50 9.13 -8.61
C ILE A 168 1.78 8.65 -9.30
N THR A 169 2.70 8.08 -8.52
CA THR A 169 3.87 7.36 -9.02
C THR A 169 3.89 5.95 -8.47
N PHE A 170 4.15 4.96 -9.31
CA PHE A 170 4.30 3.55 -8.97
C PHE A 170 5.76 3.15 -9.03
N LEU A 171 6.26 2.54 -7.95
CA LEU A 171 7.66 2.22 -7.73
C LEU A 171 7.84 0.73 -7.48
N ARG A 172 8.59 0.03 -8.36
CA ARG A 172 8.86 -1.40 -8.25
C ARG A 172 10.14 -1.70 -7.48
N ALA A 173 10.17 -2.86 -6.88
CA ALA A 173 11.30 -3.45 -6.18
C ALA A 173 11.87 -4.66 -6.93
N GLY A 174 12.80 -5.39 -6.32
CA GLY A 174 13.50 -6.54 -6.91
C GLY A 174 12.62 -7.75 -7.20
N ASN A 175 11.43 -7.85 -6.59
CA ASN A 175 10.45 -8.90 -6.91
C ASN A 175 9.73 -8.67 -8.25
N GLN A 176 10.03 -7.55 -8.92
CA GLN A 176 9.59 -7.20 -10.28
C GLN A 176 8.09 -6.96 -10.44
N TYR A 177 7.28 -7.03 -9.41
CA TYR A 177 5.90 -6.60 -9.50
C TYR A 177 5.82 -5.11 -9.85
N HIS A 178 4.76 -4.71 -10.56
CA HIS A 178 4.57 -3.35 -11.06
C HIS A 178 4.86 -2.28 -9.99
N HIS A 179 4.47 -2.51 -8.75
CA HIS A 179 4.91 -1.67 -7.65
C HIS A 179 4.96 -2.43 -6.32
N ALA A 180 5.91 -2.05 -5.48
CA ALA A 180 6.00 -2.39 -4.07
C ALA A 180 5.61 -1.17 -3.20
N LEU A 181 5.68 0.04 -3.80
CA LEU A 181 5.26 1.31 -3.21
C LEU A 181 4.58 2.15 -4.28
N ALA A 182 3.41 2.71 -3.97
CA ALA A 182 2.83 3.80 -4.75
C ALA A 182 2.75 5.06 -3.88
N VAL A 183 3.00 6.21 -4.50
CA VAL A 183 2.93 7.52 -3.85
C VAL A 183 1.88 8.35 -4.56
N GLY A 184 0.77 8.60 -3.88
CA GLY A 184 -0.32 9.46 -4.34
C GLY A 184 -0.22 10.87 -3.75
N ARG A 185 -0.86 11.84 -4.39
CA ARG A 185 -0.99 13.19 -3.86
C ARG A 185 -2.04 13.21 -2.75
N GLY A 186 -1.68 13.66 -1.56
CA GLY A 186 -2.59 13.74 -0.42
C GLY A 186 -1.89 14.20 0.85
N GLU A 187 -2.50 13.91 1.99
CA GLU A 187 -1.98 14.27 3.31
C GLU A 187 -0.66 13.53 3.59
N PRO A 188 0.46 14.25 3.78
CA PRO A 188 1.74 13.62 4.02
C PRO A 188 1.76 12.77 5.29
N GLY A 189 2.51 11.67 5.26
CA GLY A 189 2.68 10.79 6.40
C GLY A 189 1.51 9.81 6.60
N THR A 190 0.56 9.74 5.66
CA THR A 190 -0.58 8.83 5.74
C THR A 190 -0.45 7.66 4.79
N LEU A 191 -1.05 6.54 5.17
CA LEU A 191 -1.18 5.32 4.40
C LEU A 191 -2.63 5.20 3.91
N ASP A 192 -2.82 4.97 2.62
CA ASP A 192 -4.13 4.65 2.06
C ASP A 192 -4.49 3.18 2.32
N HIS A 193 -3.65 2.28 1.87
CA HIS A 193 -3.83 0.85 2.08
C HIS A 193 -2.53 0.07 1.92
N VAL A 194 -2.57 -1.18 2.37
CA VAL A 194 -1.64 -2.23 1.94
C VAL A 194 -2.36 -3.23 1.06
N ALA A 195 -1.66 -3.83 0.10
CA ALA A 195 -2.26 -4.79 -0.80
C ALA A 195 -1.72 -6.20 -0.60
N MET A 196 -2.59 -7.17 -0.78
CA MET A 196 -2.29 -8.60 -0.77
C MET A 196 -2.61 -9.19 -2.14
N LEU A 197 -1.63 -9.90 -2.70
CA LEU A 197 -1.82 -10.63 -3.95
C LEU A 197 -2.52 -11.96 -3.67
N VAL A 198 -3.52 -12.29 -4.49
CA VAL A 198 -4.19 -13.59 -4.47
C VAL A 198 -3.98 -14.33 -5.79
N ARG A 199 -4.14 -15.68 -5.75
CA ARG A 199 -3.82 -16.59 -6.86
C ARG A 199 -4.58 -16.29 -8.14
N ASP A 200 -5.89 -16.03 -8.01
CA ASP A 200 -6.77 -15.87 -9.16
C ASP A 200 -7.92 -14.89 -8.89
N ILE A 201 -8.72 -14.66 -9.91
CA ILE A 201 -9.86 -13.74 -9.85
C ILE A 201 -10.99 -14.27 -8.95
N GLU A 202 -11.12 -15.58 -8.79
CA GLU A 202 -12.15 -16.18 -7.93
C GLU A 202 -11.83 -15.90 -6.47
N ASP A 203 -10.54 -15.87 -6.09
CA ASP A 203 -10.12 -15.44 -4.76
C ASP A 203 -10.51 -13.97 -4.51
N VAL A 204 -10.32 -13.05 -5.48
CA VAL A 204 -10.77 -11.64 -5.34
C VAL A 204 -12.28 -11.57 -5.13
N LEU A 205 -13.05 -12.33 -5.90
CA LEU A 205 -14.51 -12.37 -5.79
C LEU A 205 -14.96 -13.00 -4.45
N SER A 206 -14.23 -14.00 -3.96
CA SER A 206 -14.46 -14.61 -2.66
C SER A 206 -14.22 -13.62 -1.52
N PHE A 207 -13.10 -12.89 -1.55
CA PHE A 207 -12.81 -11.82 -0.57
C PHE A 207 -13.85 -10.69 -0.63
N ARG A 208 -14.30 -10.31 -1.84
CA ARG A 208 -15.40 -9.35 -2.02
C ARG A 208 -16.67 -9.81 -1.33
N ALA A 209 -17.12 -11.04 -1.61
CA ALA A 209 -18.34 -11.60 -1.02
C ALA A 209 -18.22 -11.68 0.52
N HIS A 210 -17.05 -12.08 1.00
CA HIS A 210 -16.77 -12.15 2.42
C HIS A 210 -16.79 -10.75 3.08
N ALA A 211 -16.17 -9.75 2.47
CA ALA A 211 -16.16 -8.37 2.96
C ALA A 211 -17.58 -7.77 3.01
N ILE A 212 -18.42 -8.04 2.02
CA ILE A 212 -19.85 -7.64 2.04
C ILE A 212 -20.55 -8.25 3.25
N ASN A 213 -20.41 -9.57 3.45
CA ASN A 213 -21.04 -10.28 4.56
C ASN A 213 -20.57 -9.79 5.93
N LYS A 214 -19.38 -9.25 6.03
CA LYS A 214 -18.78 -8.69 7.26
C LYS A 214 -19.01 -7.17 7.41
N GLY A 215 -19.61 -6.51 6.42
CA GLY A 215 -19.78 -5.06 6.43
C GLY A 215 -18.47 -4.28 6.35
N ALA A 216 -17.42 -4.88 5.77
CA ALA A 216 -16.08 -4.33 5.69
C ALA A 216 -15.66 -3.91 4.27
N LEU A 217 -16.57 -3.95 3.29
CA LEU A 217 -16.29 -3.51 1.93
C LEU A 217 -16.12 -1.99 1.90
N ALA A 218 -14.95 -1.51 1.48
CA ALA A 218 -14.63 -0.09 1.33
C ALA A 218 -14.75 0.38 -0.12
N GLY A 219 -14.30 -0.46 -1.07
CA GLY A 219 -14.39 -0.18 -2.49
C GLY A 219 -14.67 -1.47 -3.25
N ASP A 220 -15.60 -1.42 -4.18
CA ASP A 220 -15.96 -2.57 -5.03
C ASP A 220 -14.91 -2.80 -6.12
N LEU A 221 -15.14 -3.78 -6.98
CA LEU A 221 -14.18 -4.23 -7.98
C LEU A 221 -13.64 -3.10 -8.87
N VAL A 222 -12.34 -3.02 -8.95
CA VAL A 222 -11.61 -2.05 -9.78
C VAL A 222 -10.64 -2.79 -10.69
N LYS A 223 -10.60 -2.41 -11.98
CA LYS A 223 -9.58 -2.82 -12.94
C LYS A 223 -8.55 -1.72 -13.08
N HIS A 224 -7.41 -1.84 -12.42
CA HIS A 224 -6.33 -0.87 -12.54
C HIS A 224 -5.65 -0.96 -13.90
N VAL A 225 -5.56 0.16 -14.61
CA VAL A 225 -4.93 0.21 -15.94
C VAL A 225 -3.40 0.14 -15.83
N ALA A 226 -2.83 0.77 -14.81
CA ALA A 226 -1.38 0.79 -14.61
C ALA A 226 -0.83 -0.60 -14.29
N SER A 227 -1.25 -1.20 -13.20
CA SER A 227 -0.78 -2.51 -12.74
C SER A 227 -1.46 -3.70 -13.40
N THR A 228 -2.51 -3.48 -14.19
CA THR A 228 -3.38 -4.51 -14.79
C THR A 228 -4.15 -5.39 -13.82
N SER A 229 -4.07 -5.13 -12.51
CA SER A 229 -4.76 -5.92 -11.49
C SER A 229 -6.27 -5.67 -11.47
N VAL A 230 -7.00 -6.68 -11.01
CA VAL A 230 -8.39 -6.54 -10.53
C VAL A 230 -8.34 -6.58 -9.01
N SER A 231 -9.00 -5.61 -8.38
CA SER A 231 -8.86 -5.36 -6.96
C SER A 231 -10.20 -5.14 -6.27
N VAL A 232 -10.25 -5.45 -4.98
CA VAL A 232 -11.33 -5.12 -4.05
C VAL A 232 -10.73 -4.54 -2.77
N TYR A 233 -11.42 -3.60 -2.13
CA TYR A 233 -10.91 -2.87 -0.97
C TYR A 233 -11.75 -3.14 0.27
N LEU A 234 -11.06 -3.44 1.36
CA LEU A 234 -11.62 -3.73 2.67
C LEU A 234 -11.13 -2.68 3.67
N GLN A 235 -11.93 -2.39 4.68
CA GLN A 235 -11.54 -1.42 5.72
C GLN A 235 -11.99 -1.81 7.12
N GLU A 236 -11.20 -1.38 8.10
CA GLU A 236 -11.59 -1.21 9.48
C GLU A 236 -11.59 0.29 9.78
N GLN A 237 -12.81 0.88 9.83
CA GLN A 237 -12.99 2.34 9.85
C GLN A 237 -12.50 3.01 11.13
N ALA A 238 -12.69 2.36 12.30
CA ALA A 238 -12.36 2.99 13.58
C ALA A 238 -10.85 3.15 13.80
N GLU A 239 -10.05 2.25 13.20
CA GLU A 239 -8.60 2.28 13.28
C GLU A 239 -7.95 2.86 12.01
N GLY A 240 -8.75 3.19 10.99
CA GLY A 240 -8.26 3.75 9.73
C GLY A 240 -7.41 2.77 8.90
N ILE A 241 -7.71 1.47 8.99
CA ILE A 241 -6.95 0.43 8.27
C ILE A 241 -7.62 0.12 6.94
N GLY A 242 -6.89 0.29 5.83
CA GLY A 242 -7.28 -0.12 4.49
C GLY A 242 -6.48 -1.32 3.99
N VAL A 243 -7.15 -2.29 3.36
CA VAL A 243 -6.53 -3.47 2.75
C VAL A 243 -7.12 -3.70 1.36
N GLU A 244 -6.23 -3.87 0.37
CA GLU A 244 -6.58 -4.27 -0.99
C GLU A 244 -6.30 -5.77 -1.18
N TYR A 245 -7.23 -6.48 -1.80
CA TYR A 245 -6.96 -7.80 -2.38
C TYR A 245 -6.96 -7.69 -3.89
N CYS A 246 -5.88 -8.13 -4.53
CA CYS A 246 -5.73 -8.00 -5.97
C CYS A 246 -5.19 -9.28 -6.64
N ASN A 247 -5.56 -9.45 -7.90
CA ASN A 247 -5.04 -10.49 -8.78
C ASN A 247 -4.60 -9.90 -10.13
N GLY A 248 -3.66 -10.56 -10.80
CA GLY A 248 -3.21 -10.16 -12.13
C GLY A 248 -2.31 -8.92 -12.13
N HIS A 249 -1.64 -8.65 -11.01
CA HIS A 249 -0.68 -7.57 -10.88
C HIS A 249 0.54 -7.81 -11.78
N ALA A 250 0.79 -6.90 -12.72
CA ALA A 250 1.83 -7.03 -13.73
C ALA A 250 3.22 -7.20 -13.12
N LYS A 251 4.09 -7.93 -13.82
CA LYS A 251 5.53 -7.98 -13.55
C LYS A 251 6.30 -7.26 -14.64
N ILE A 252 7.34 -6.54 -14.26
CA ILE A 252 8.24 -5.79 -15.14
C ILE A 252 9.66 -6.29 -14.86
N PRO A 253 10.13 -7.36 -15.56
CA PRO A 253 11.44 -7.94 -15.33
C PRO A 253 12.58 -7.12 -15.93
N ASP A 254 12.28 -6.16 -16.79
CA ASP A 254 13.28 -5.30 -17.44
C ASP A 254 13.58 -4.08 -16.58
N ASP A 255 14.79 -4.02 -16.01
CA ASP A 255 15.26 -2.88 -15.21
C ASP A 255 15.41 -1.59 -16.05
N SER A 256 15.54 -1.70 -17.38
CA SER A 256 15.62 -0.56 -18.29
C SER A 256 14.27 0.05 -18.65
N TYR A 257 13.17 -0.59 -18.25
CA TYR A 257 11.83 -0.07 -18.46
C TYR A 257 11.64 1.31 -17.82
N SER A 258 11.38 2.32 -18.65
CA SER A 258 11.33 3.73 -18.22
C SER A 258 9.98 4.19 -17.67
N GLY A 259 8.98 3.31 -17.70
CA GLY A 259 7.63 3.61 -17.24
C GLY A 259 6.77 4.37 -18.25
N ARG A 260 5.46 4.24 -18.11
CA ARG A 260 4.48 5.00 -18.88
C ARG A 260 4.07 6.26 -18.11
N LEU A 261 3.80 7.33 -18.85
CA LEU A 261 3.08 8.49 -18.34
C LEU A 261 1.62 8.37 -18.79
N LEU A 262 0.75 8.09 -17.85
CA LEU A 262 -0.69 7.96 -18.06
C LEU A 262 -1.37 9.30 -17.77
N LYS A 263 -2.42 9.61 -18.54
CA LYS A 263 -3.24 10.78 -18.27
C LYS A 263 -4.15 10.51 -17.06
N ALA A 264 -4.29 11.48 -16.16
CA ALA A 264 -5.23 11.36 -15.06
C ALA A 264 -6.69 11.36 -15.58
N GLY A 265 -7.49 10.42 -15.04
CA GLY A 265 -8.89 10.28 -15.42
C GLY A 265 -9.54 9.05 -14.80
N PRO A 266 -10.88 9.02 -14.75
CA PRO A 266 -11.61 7.88 -14.16
C PRO A 266 -11.23 6.54 -14.79
N THR A 267 -11.07 6.52 -16.12
CA THR A 267 -10.72 5.31 -16.87
C THR A 267 -9.28 4.85 -16.66
N THR A 268 -8.40 5.71 -16.16
CA THR A 268 -7.02 5.35 -15.80
C THR A 268 -6.96 4.65 -14.45
N VAL A 269 -7.82 5.07 -13.51
CA VAL A 269 -7.93 4.44 -12.19
C VAL A 269 -8.70 3.12 -12.32
N ASN A 270 -9.84 3.13 -13.01
CA ASN A 270 -10.66 1.96 -13.25
C ASN A 270 -10.96 1.78 -14.74
N GLY A 271 -10.24 0.86 -15.39
CA GLY A 271 -10.43 0.56 -16.80
C GLY A 271 -11.84 0.13 -17.18
N TRP A 272 -12.60 -0.41 -16.23
CA TRP A 272 -14.00 -0.79 -16.46
C TRP A 272 -14.96 0.40 -16.45
N SER A 273 -14.55 1.55 -15.90
CA SER A 273 -15.34 2.78 -15.97
C SER A 273 -15.27 3.49 -17.33
N ALA A 274 -14.42 2.99 -18.25
CA ALA A 274 -14.38 3.44 -19.63
C ALA A 274 -15.72 3.31 -20.40
N GLY A 275 -16.64 2.56 -19.83
CA GLY A 275 -18.02 2.52 -20.27
C GLY A 275 -18.25 1.88 -21.64
N PHE A 276 -19.42 1.37 -21.83
CA PHE A 276 -20.01 1.25 -23.16
C PHE A 276 -20.50 2.66 -23.57
N PRO A 277 -20.49 3.03 -24.86
CA PRO A 277 -20.71 4.40 -25.33
C PRO A 277 -21.93 5.16 -24.78
N ASP A 278 -22.91 4.42 -24.29
CA ASP A 278 -24.18 4.97 -23.81
C ASP A 278 -24.35 4.96 -22.27
N ARG A 279 -23.28 4.65 -21.50
CA ARG A 279 -23.38 4.70 -20.04
C ARG A 279 -22.94 6.08 -19.53
N PRO A 280 -23.72 6.68 -18.60
CA PRO A 280 -23.29 7.92 -17.97
C PRO A 280 -21.96 7.72 -17.26
N VAL A 281 -21.06 8.69 -17.39
CA VAL A 281 -19.81 8.73 -16.61
C VAL A 281 -20.20 8.64 -15.13
N VAL A 282 -19.59 7.72 -14.42
CA VAL A 282 -19.79 7.64 -12.96
C VAL A 282 -19.37 8.97 -12.36
N ASP A 283 -20.29 9.65 -11.70
CA ASP A 283 -19.97 10.86 -10.93
C ASP A 283 -18.90 10.50 -9.88
N PRO A 284 -17.67 11.07 -9.98
CA PRO A 284 -16.59 10.73 -9.06
C PRO A 284 -16.96 11.00 -7.60
N ASP A 285 -17.70 12.08 -7.35
CA ASP A 285 -18.13 12.43 -6.01
C ASP A 285 -19.19 11.45 -5.48
N ALA A 286 -20.09 10.99 -6.34
CA ALA A 286 -21.06 9.97 -5.96
C ALA A 286 -20.36 8.63 -5.69
N ALA A 287 -19.37 8.24 -6.50
CA ALA A 287 -18.59 7.04 -6.29
C ALA A 287 -17.78 7.10 -4.98
N ALA A 288 -17.16 8.25 -4.67
CA ALA A 288 -16.46 8.46 -3.42
C ALA A 288 -17.41 8.41 -2.21
N ARG A 289 -18.57 9.08 -2.30
CA ARG A 289 -19.60 9.05 -1.23
C ARG A 289 -20.18 7.66 -1.00
N ALA A 290 -20.25 6.85 -2.05
CA ALA A 290 -20.71 5.47 -1.95
C ALA A 290 -19.63 4.50 -1.45
N GLY A 291 -18.40 4.96 -1.17
CA GLY A 291 -17.28 4.12 -0.79
C GLY A 291 -16.80 3.18 -1.91
N LEU A 292 -17.12 3.50 -3.16
CA LEU A 292 -16.74 2.69 -4.32
C LEU A 292 -15.31 2.94 -4.83
N VAL A 293 -14.62 3.92 -4.24
CA VAL A 293 -13.22 4.25 -4.52
C VAL A 293 -12.49 4.53 -3.22
N THR A 294 -11.23 4.11 -3.15
CA THR A 294 -10.34 4.40 -2.03
C THR A 294 -9.81 5.83 -2.10
N GLY A 295 -9.12 6.28 -1.04
CA GLY A 295 -8.53 7.61 -0.97
C GLY A 295 -7.66 7.96 -2.18
N THR A 296 -6.80 7.04 -2.64
CA THR A 296 -5.95 7.26 -3.83
C THR A 296 -6.78 7.42 -5.10
N ALA A 297 -7.78 6.56 -5.32
CA ALA A 297 -8.67 6.66 -6.45
C ALA A 297 -9.49 7.95 -6.41
N ALA A 298 -9.99 8.34 -5.23
CA ALA A 298 -10.70 9.61 -5.04
C ALA A 298 -9.82 10.83 -5.34
N ALA A 299 -8.53 10.81 -4.93
CA ALA A 299 -7.59 11.89 -5.23
C ALA A 299 -7.36 12.06 -6.74
N VAL A 300 -7.21 10.96 -7.48
CA VAL A 300 -7.07 10.98 -8.95
C VAL A 300 -8.33 11.53 -9.60
N LEU A 301 -9.51 11.05 -9.17
CA LEU A 301 -10.80 11.50 -9.71
C LEU A 301 -11.03 12.99 -9.44
N ALA A 302 -10.74 13.46 -8.24
CA ALA A 302 -10.86 14.87 -7.87
C ALA A 302 -9.90 15.78 -8.69
N ALA A 303 -8.69 15.29 -8.97
CA ALA A 303 -7.72 16.05 -9.77
C ALA A 303 -8.15 16.20 -11.25
N THR A 304 -8.99 15.28 -11.76
CA THR A 304 -9.44 15.29 -13.17
C THR A 304 -10.76 16.00 -13.40
N ASN A 305 -11.56 16.18 -12.35
CA ASN A 305 -12.83 16.92 -12.38
C ASN A 305 -12.80 18.03 -11.35
N PRO A 306 -12.06 19.13 -11.57
CA PRO A 306 -12.14 20.28 -10.67
C PRO A 306 -13.58 20.77 -10.66
N VAL A 307 -14.19 20.84 -9.48
CA VAL A 307 -15.52 21.46 -9.30
C VAL A 307 -15.43 22.87 -9.91
N PRO A 308 -16.26 23.22 -10.91
CA PRO A 308 -16.25 24.56 -11.43
C PRO A 308 -16.52 25.50 -10.24
N ALA A 309 -15.63 26.49 -10.05
CA ALA A 309 -15.83 27.51 -9.04
C ALA A 309 -17.26 28.03 -9.22
N THR A 310 -18.10 27.89 -8.19
CA THR A 310 -19.45 28.45 -8.18
C THR A 310 -19.33 29.92 -8.53
N ALA A 311 -19.76 30.27 -9.72
CA ALA A 311 -19.88 31.66 -10.11
C ALA A 311 -20.71 32.33 -9.02
N GLY A 312 -20.09 33.27 -8.31
CA GLY A 312 -20.74 34.00 -7.24
C GLY A 312 -22.05 34.56 -7.77
N ALA A 313 -23.13 34.29 -7.05
CA ALA A 313 -24.41 34.88 -7.31
C ALA A 313 -24.22 36.43 -7.30
N GLY A 314 -24.14 37.00 -8.49
CA GLY A 314 -24.17 38.44 -8.67
C GLY A 314 -25.49 38.92 -8.10
N GLN A 315 -25.39 39.77 -7.10
CA GLN A 315 -26.51 40.63 -6.69
C GLN A 315 -26.90 41.44 -7.91
N ALA A 316 -28.09 41.23 -8.39
CA ALA A 316 -28.75 42.14 -9.29
C ALA A 316 -29.40 43.30 -8.47
N PRO A 317 -29.54 44.51 -9.04
CA PRO A 317 -29.89 45.74 -8.34
C PRO A 317 -31.31 45.76 -7.76
#